data_fd2483645083850805b5d4a184f2980c
#
_entry.id   fd2483645083850805b5d4a184f2980c
#
_cell.length_a   1.000
_cell.length_b   1.000
_cell.length_c   1.000
_cell.angle_alpha   90.00
_cell.angle_beta   90.00
_cell.angle_gamma   90.00
#
_symmetry.space_group_name_H-M   'P 1'
#
loop_
_entity.id
_entity.type
_entity.pdbx_description
1 polymer ?
#
loop_
_entity_poly.entity_id
_entity_poly.type
_entity_poly.pdbx_seq_one_letter_code
_entity_poly.pdbx_strand_id
1 'polypeptide(L)'
;MQHSESTFTGVGGLTLYWQRWLPEGAPRAVLLLAHGYAEHSGRYANVVDYFVPRGYAIYALDHRGHGKSEGARVAVNDVQEYVDDLKTFHDLVRRGHPEGPLFLVGHSMGASIATAYALQYQHELDGLVLSGGGINTPDAPVRPANLELADTLSRDPKVAEAYRNDPLVYLGPPPDRSAMVALRDRLPREVPAIRLPILVMAGGSSPLGDGPRSRALYEAVSSPDKTLRLYPDLLHEIFNEPEHPQVLADLDAWLTAHL
;
A
#
# COMPACT_ATOMS: atom_id res chain seq x y z
N MET A 1 9.92 15.99 -14.18
CA MET A 1 9.69 14.61 -13.68
C MET A 1 10.35 13.62 -14.62
N GLN A 2 11.13 12.68 -14.08
CA GLN A 2 11.72 11.57 -14.84
C GLN A 2 11.02 10.27 -14.44
N HIS A 3 10.48 9.54 -15.42
CA HIS A 3 9.90 8.21 -15.21
C HIS A 3 10.83 7.14 -15.77
N SER A 4 10.99 6.03 -15.07
CA SER A 4 11.71 4.85 -15.56
C SER A 4 11.15 3.57 -14.96
N GLU A 5 11.30 2.49 -15.73
CA GLU A 5 10.87 1.14 -15.39
C GLU A 5 12.07 0.20 -15.41
N SER A 6 12.05 -0.83 -14.57
CA SER A 6 13.09 -1.87 -14.57
C SER A 6 12.56 -3.12 -13.85
N THR A 7 13.44 -4.08 -13.67
CA THR A 7 13.16 -5.30 -12.93
C THR A 7 14.25 -5.59 -11.90
N PHE A 8 13.94 -6.45 -10.94
CA PHE A 8 14.91 -7.03 -10.01
C PHE A 8 14.58 -8.50 -9.78
N THR A 9 15.52 -9.25 -9.24
CA THR A 9 15.32 -10.65 -8.90
C THR A 9 14.78 -10.74 -7.47
N GLY A 10 13.55 -11.21 -7.33
CA GLY A 10 12.91 -11.51 -6.06
C GLY A 10 13.21 -12.90 -5.53
N VAL A 11 12.58 -13.27 -4.44
CA VAL A 11 12.71 -14.59 -3.80
C VAL A 11 12.32 -15.69 -4.79
N GLY A 12 13.09 -16.79 -4.77
CA GLY A 12 12.88 -17.91 -5.69
C GLY A 12 13.29 -17.63 -7.13
N GLY A 13 14.01 -16.53 -7.39
CA GLY A 13 14.53 -16.17 -8.72
C GLY A 13 13.51 -15.55 -9.65
N LEU A 14 12.34 -15.13 -9.15
CA LEU A 14 11.32 -14.46 -9.95
C LEU A 14 11.79 -13.08 -10.42
N THR A 15 11.47 -12.73 -11.66
CA THR A 15 11.66 -11.37 -12.19
C THR A 15 10.51 -10.49 -11.76
N LEU A 16 10.79 -9.51 -10.90
CA LEU A 16 9.79 -8.58 -10.38
C LEU A 16 9.97 -7.20 -11.01
N TYR A 17 8.85 -6.66 -11.47
CA TYR A 17 8.79 -5.34 -12.10
C TYR A 17 8.69 -4.24 -11.06
N TRP A 18 9.30 -3.07 -11.37
CA TRP A 18 9.13 -1.84 -10.62
C TRP A 18 9.25 -0.63 -11.53
N GLN A 19 8.71 0.48 -11.07
CA GLN A 19 8.83 1.77 -11.72
C GLN A 19 9.10 2.88 -10.70
N ARG A 20 9.66 3.97 -11.19
CA ARG A 20 9.93 5.15 -10.36
C ARG A 20 9.65 6.44 -11.09
N TRP A 21 9.34 7.45 -10.31
CA TRP A 21 9.21 8.83 -10.74
C TRP A 21 10.08 9.71 -9.86
N LEU A 22 10.99 10.46 -10.48
CA LEU A 22 11.92 11.31 -9.78
C LEU A 22 11.59 12.78 -10.02
N PRO A 23 11.69 13.64 -8.96
CA PRO A 23 11.60 15.09 -9.11
C PRO A 23 12.82 15.66 -9.83
N GLU A 24 12.79 16.94 -10.13
CA GLU A 24 13.98 17.69 -10.53
C GLU A 24 14.86 17.91 -9.30
N GLY A 25 16.14 17.57 -9.41
CA GLY A 25 17.10 17.69 -8.30
C GLY A 25 17.03 16.54 -7.29
N ALA A 26 17.65 16.75 -6.14
CA ALA A 26 17.65 15.77 -5.06
C ALA A 26 16.27 15.67 -4.41
N PRO A 27 15.74 14.47 -4.20
CA PRO A 27 14.45 14.31 -3.55
C PRO A 27 14.53 14.70 -2.07
N ARG A 28 13.47 15.31 -1.56
CA ARG A 28 13.33 15.61 -0.12
C ARG A 28 13.00 14.38 0.72
N ALA A 29 12.38 13.38 0.11
CA ALA A 29 12.12 12.06 0.69
C ALA A 29 11.78 11.05 -0.40
N VAL A 30 11.80 9.77 -0.05
CA VAL A 30 11.39 8.65 -0.89
C VAL A 30 10.08 8.06 -0.38
N LEU A 31 9.11 7.86 -1.27
CA LEU A 31 7.90 7.10 -1.01
C LEU A 31 8.00 5.74 -1.71
N LEU A 32 8.02 4.67 -0.93
CA LEU A 32 8.01 3.30 -1.42
C LEU A 32 6.57 2.77 -1.40
N LEU A 33 5.97 2.54 -2.57
CA LEU A 33 4.57 2.14 -2.70
C LEU A 33 4.43 0.62 -2.81
N ALA A 34 3.56 0.05 -1.98
CA ALA A 34 3.11 -1.34 -2.02
C ALA A 34 1.61 -1.38 -2.34
N HIS A 35 1.28 -1.85 -3.54
CA HIS A 35 -0.10 -1.83 -4.08
C HIS A 35 -1.00 -2.91 -3.49
N GLY A 36 -2.31 -2.83 -3.79
CA GLY A 36 -3.35 -3.72 -3.30
C GLY A 36 -3.48 -5.05 -4.06
N TYR A 37 -4.49 -5.84 -3.69
CA TYR A 37 -4.79 -7.12 -4.31
C TYR A 37 -5.31 -6.95 -5.74
N ALA A 38 -4.84 -7.80 -6.64
CA ALA A 38 -5.27 -7.91 -8.03
C ALA A 38 -4.97 -6.68 -8.92
N GLU A 39 -4.32 -5.65 -8.38
CA GLU A 39 -3.91 -4.45 -9.08
C GLU A 39 -2.39 -4.40 -9.34
N HIS A 40 -1.84 -3.22 -9.63
CA HIS A 40 -0.42 -3.01 -9.92
C HIS A 40 0.02 -1.56 -9.66
N SER A 41 1.32 -1.31 -9.65
CA SER A 41 1.94 -0.01 -9.37
C SER A 41 1.51 1.14 -10.30
N GLY A 42 1.01 0.86 -11.50
CA GLY A 42 0.57 1.88 -12.46
C GLY A 42 -0.73 2.59 -12.10
N ARG A 43 -1.46 2.14 -11.07
CA ARG A 43 -2.74 2.73 -10.66
C ARG A 43 -2.63 3.90 -9.67
N TYR A 44 -1.41 4.37 -9.41
CA TYR A 44 -1.12 5.43 -8.43
C TYR A 44 -0.81 6.79 -9.08
N ALA A 45 -1.37 7.08 -10.25
CA ALA A 45 -1.11 8.32 -10.99
C ALA A 45 -1.41 9.58 -10.14
N ASN A 46 -2.53 9.62 -9.41
CA ASN A 46 -2.88 10.76 -8.55
C ASN A 46 -1.81 11.02 -7.46
N VAL A 47 -1.23 9.95 -6.89
CA VAL A 47 -0.14 10.05 -5.91
C VAL A 47 1.13 10.60 -6.59
N VAL A 48 1.48 10.08 -7.75
CA VAL A 48 2.64 10.53 -8.53
C VAL A 48 2.50 12.01 -8.91
N ASP A 49 1.38 12.39 -9.48
CA ASP A 49 1.12 13.76 -9.97
C ASP A 49 1.08 14.77 -8.83
N TYR A 50 0.69 14.33 -7.63
CA TYR A 50 0.69 15.19 -6.45
C TYR A 50 2.08 15.36 -5.83
N PHE A 51 2.80 14.26 -5.60
CA PHE A 51 4.02 14.25 -4.77
C PHE A 51 5.29 14.55 -5.54
N VAL A 52 5.44 14.09 -6.80
CA VAL A 52 6.69 14.30 -7.53
C VAL A 52 6.98 15.77 -7.79
N PRO A 53 6.01 16.64 -8.20
CA PRO A 53 6.25 18.08 -8.31
C PRO A 53 6.60 18.77 -6.97
N ARG A 54 6.27 18.12 -5.85
CA ARG A 54 6.58 18.59 -4.49
C ARG A 54 7.92 18.10 -3.95
N GLY A 55 8.71 17.43 -4.81
CA GLY A 55 10.07 17.02 -4.49
C GLY A 55 10.20 15.62 -3.89
N TYR A 56 9.17 14.79 -3.93
CA TYR A 56 9.28 13.40 -3.49
C TYR A 56 9.70 12.49 -4.65
N ALA A 57 10.58 11.54 -4.39
CA ALA A 57 10.82 10.42 -5.28
C ALA A 57 9.83 9.30 -4.95
N ILE A 58 9.19 8.74 -5.97
CA ILE A 58 8.26 7.62 -5.80
C ILE A 58 8.84 6.38 -6.45
N TYR A 59 8.84 5.29 -5.73
CA TYR A 59 9.20 3.96 -6.18
C TYR A 59 8.06 3.00 -5.90
N ALA A 60 7.65 2.24 -6.89
CA ALA A 60 6.54 1.29 -6.77
C ALA A 60 6.89 -0.02 -7.47
N LEU A 61 6.79 -1.15 -6.75
CA LEU A 61 6.94 -2.47 -7.34
C LEU A 61 5.56 -3.02 -7.75
N ASP A 62 5.56 -3.94 -8.70
CA ASP A 62 4.46 -4.89 -8.84
C ASP A 62 4.80 -6.11 -8.00
N HIS A 63 3.95 -6.44 -7.02
CA HIS A 63 4.15 -7.62 -6.19
C HIS A 63 4.18 -8.89 -7.05
N ARG A 64 4.90 -9.94 -6.60
CA ARG A 64 4.87 -11.25 -7.26
C ARG A 64 3.45 -11.66 -7.62
N GLY A 65 3.26 -12.19 -8.81
CA GLY A 65 1.95 -12.60 -9.34
C GLY A 65 1.02 -11.46 -9.71
N HIS A 66 1.47 -10.19 -9.66
CA HIS A 66 0.65 -9.02 -10.01
C HIS A 66 1.30 -8.22 -11.15
N GLY A 67 0.47 -7.42 -11.84
CA GLY A 67 0.93 -6.53 -12.89
C GLY A 67 1.85 -7.20 -13.90
N LYS A 68 3.05 -6.64 -14.07
CA LYS A 68 4.12 -7.13 -14.97
C LYS A 68 5.10 -8.10 -14.29
N SER A 69 4.95 -8.37 -12.99
CA SER A 69 5.81 -9.29 -12.25
C SER A 69 5.48 -10.75 -12.50
N GLU A 70 6.52 -11.60 -12.48
CA GLU A 70 6.38 -13.05 -12.52
C GLU A 70 5.75 -13.62 -11.25
N GLY A 71 5.41 -14.90 -11.27
CA GLY A 71 4.81 -15.66 -10.19
C GLY A 71 3.38 -16.12 -10.49
N ALA A 72 2.86 -16.98 -9.64
CA ALA A 72 1.48 -17.45 -9.74
C ALA A 72 0.51 -16.27 -9.55
N ARG A 73 -0.45 -16.13 -10.48
CA ARG A 73 -1.33 -14.93 -10.49
C ARG A 73 -2.09 -14.78 -9.18
N VAL A 74 -1.85 -13.63 -8.53
CA VAL A 74 -2.44 -13.17 -7.27
C VAL A 74 -2.38 -14.18 -6.11
N ALA A 75 -1.46 -15.14 -6.19
CA ALA A 75 -1.27 -16.20 -5.21
C ALA A 75 0.13 -16.17 -4.60
N VAL A 76 0.22 -16.57 -3.35
CA VAL A 76 1.46 -16.72 -2.59
C VAL A 76 1.31 -17.88 -1.61
N ASN A 77 2.37 -18.65 -1.42
CA ASN A 77 2.36 -19.76 -0.46
C ASN A 77 2.61 -19.29 0.97
N ASP A 78 3.44 -18.27 1.12
CA ASP A 78 3.75 -17.64 2.40
C ASP A 78 3.84 -16.11 2.19
N VAL A 79 3.22 -15.35 3.08
CA VAL A 79 3.32 -13.88 3.06
C VAL A 79 4.76 -13.38 3.23
N GLN A 80 5.62 -14.18 3.86
CA GLN A 80 7.05 -13.85 3.98
C GLN A 80 7.71 -13.64 2.61
N GLU A 81 7.25 -14.33 1.56
CA GLU A 81 7.75 -14.09 0.20
C GLU A 81 7.48 -12.66 -0.30
N TYR A 82 6.31 -12.07 0.05
CA TYR A 82 6.05 -10.66 -0.26
C TYR A 82 6.94 -9.71 0.56
N VAL A 83 7.16 -10.04 1.83
CA VAL A 83 7.99 -9.22 2.73
C VAL A 83 9.45 -9.22 2.27
N ASP A 84 9.97 -10.38 1.89
CA ASP A 84 11.36 -10.54 1.43
C ASP A 84 11.59 -9.88 0.05
N ASP A 85 10.59 -9.93 -0.85
CA ASP A 85 10.63 -9.18 -2.11
C ASP A 85 10.64 -7.67 -1.85
N LEU A 86 9.78 -7.21 -0.95
CA LEU A 86 9.73 -5.79 -0.56
C LEU A 86 11.04 -5.35 0.11
N LYS A 87 11.67 -6.24 0.92
CA LYS A 87 12.99 -5.98 1.51
C LYS A 87 14.07 -5.85 0.44
N THR A 88 14.08 -6.76 -0.53
CA THR A 88 15.01 -6.71 -1.66
C THR A 88 14.83 -5.42 -2.47
N PHE A 89 13.58 -5.01 -2.69
CA PHE A 89 13.26 -3.76 -3.38
C PHE A 89 13.64 -2.53 -2.55
N HIS A 90 13.34 -2.52 -1.25
CA HIS A 90 13.78 -1.47 -0.33
C HIS A 90 15.31 -1.26 -0.42
N ASP A 91 16.08 -2.35 -0.36
CA ASP A 91 17.55 -2.27 -0.42
C ASP A 91 18.06 -1.76 -1.76
N LEU A 92 17.35 -2.09 -2.85
CA LEU A 92 17.64 -1.53 -4.16
C LEU A 92 17.43 -0.01 -4.16
N VAL A 93 16.32 0.46 -3.61
CA VAL A 93 15.98 1.88 -3.54
C VAL A 93 16.95 2.62 -2.62
N ARG A 94 17.27 2.06 -1.44
CA ARG A 94 18.17 2.66 -0.46
C ARG A 94 19.60 2.78 -1.00
N ARG A 95 20.07 1.88 -1.87
CA ARG A 95 21.35 2.05 -2.58
C ARG A 95 21.38 3.26 -3.52
N GLY A 96 20.23 3.61 -4.12
CA GLY A 96 20.09 4.81 -4.95
C GLY A 96 19.89 6.09 -4.13
N HIS A 97 19.43 5.97 -2.89
CA HIS A 97 19.17 7.06 -1.95
C HIS A 97 19.69 6.67 -0.57
N PRO A 98 21.04 6.69 -0.37
CA PRO A 98 21.65 6.22 0.88
C PRO A 98 21.29 7.08 2.09
N GLU A 99 20.95 8.34 1.83
CA GLU A 99 20.57 9.32 2.84
C GLU A 99 19.16 9.85 2.57
N GLY A 100 18.56 10.46 3.57
CA GLY A 100 17.24 11.08 3.53
C GLY A 100 16.10 10.14 3.92
N PRO A 101 14.95 10.74 4.25
CA PRO A 101 13.78 10.02 4.73
C PRO A 101 13.21 9.06 3.69
N LEU A 102 12.80 7.86 4.14
CA LEU A 102 12.11 6.86 3.35
C LEU A 102 10.85 6.39 4.09
N PHE A 103 9.72 6.59 3.44
CA PHE A 103 8.40 6.20 3.95
C PHE A 103 7.86 5.02 3.13
N LEU A 104 7.34 4.01 3.84
CA LEU A 104 6.63 2.90 3.20
C LEU A 104 5.13 3.21 3.20
N VAL A 105 4.54 3.23 2.01
CA VAL A 105 3.11 3.49 1.79
C VAL A 105 2.46 2.22 1.25
N GLY A 106 1.62 1.57 2.05
CA GLY A 106 0.89 0.37 1.65
C GLY A 106 -0.60 0.63 1.49
N HIS A 107 -1.18 0.08 0.42
CA HIS A 107 -2.63 0.11 0.20
C HIS A 107 -3.24 -1.29 0.25
N SER A 108 -4.33 -1.48 0.99
CA SER A 108 -5.12 -2.71 1.02
C SER A 108 -4.26 -3.95 1.37
N MET A 109 -4.09 -4.90 0.44
CA MET A 109 -3.15 -6.01 0.59
C MET A 109 -1.74 -5.51 0.88
N GLY A 110 -1.28 -4.49 0.14
CA GLY A 110 0.01 -3.84 0.35
C GLY A 110 0.15 -3.22 1.75
N ALA A 111 -0.96 -2.75 2.35
CA ALA A 111 -0.93 -2.30 3.74
C ALA A 111 -0.69 -3.45 4.74
N SER A 112 -1.26 -4.64 4.48
CA SER A 112 -0.97 -5.83 5.30
C SER A 112 0.48 -6.29 5.13
N ILE A 113 1.01 -6.25 3.91
CA ILE A 113 2.43 -6.56 3.61
C ILE A 113 3.35 -5.53 4.27
N ALA A 114 3.04 -4.23 4.16
CA ALA A 114 3.80 -3.15 4.78
C ALA A 114 3.81 -3.24 6.31
N THR A 115 2.68 -3.67 6.91
CA THR A 115 2.60 -3.94 8.34
C THR A 115 3.51 -5.11 8.73
N ALA A 116 3.49 -6.21 7.98
CA ALA A 116 4.37 -7.37 8.21
C ALA A 116 5.85 -7.03 8.00
N TYR A 117 6.15 -6.16 7.02
CA TYR A 117 7.49 -5.61 6.80
C TYR A 117 7.95 -4.78 8.02
N ALA A 118 7.11 -3.86 8.48
CA ALA A 118 7.45 -2.99 9.61
C ALA A 118 7.71 -3.80 10.91
N LEU A 119 7.00 -4.90 11.13
CA LEU A 119 7.25 -5.79 12.27
C LEU A 119 8.69 -6.35 12.29
N GLN A 120 9.34 -6.47 11.14
CA GLN A 120 10.69 -7.00 11.00
C GLN A 120 11.75 -5.90 10.80
N TYR A 121 11.42 -4.84 10.04
CA TYR A 121 12.38 -3.87 9.51
C TYR A 121 12.00 -2.41 9.79
N GLN A 122 11.18 -2.12 10.81
CA GLN A 122 10.75 -0.74 11.10
C GLN A 122 11.89 0.25 11.33
N HIS A 123 13.06 -0.22 11.77
CA HIS A 123 14.24 0.62 12.00
C HIS A 123 14.90 1.13 10.71
N GLU A 124 14.48 0.63 9.55
CA GLU A 124 14.95 1.06 8.23
C GLU A 124 14.02 2.11 7.57
N LEU A 125 12.92 2.44 8.24
CA LEU A 125 11.90 3.37 7.76
C LEU A 125 11.80 4.60 8.67
N ASP A 126 11.57 5.76 8.07
CA ASP A 126 11.27 7.00 8.79
C ASP A 126 9.78 7.12 9.15
N GLY A 127 8.93 6.37 8.46
CA GLY A 127 7.51 6.26 8.79
C GLY A 127 6.76 5.26 7.92
N LEU A 128 5.59 4.86 8.42
CA LEU A 128 4.69 3.91 7.78
C LEU A 128 3.33 4.56 7.50
N VAL A 129 2.87 4.47 6.27
CA VAL A 129 1.55 4.95 5.85
C VAL A 129 0.72 3.76 5.37
N LEU A 130 -0.46 3.58 5.94
CA LEU A 130 -1.37 2.49 5.61
C LEU A 130 -2.71 3.07 5.12
N SER A 131 -3.08 2.73 3.90
CA SER A 131 -4.34 3.12 3.27
C SER A 131 -5.25 1.91 3.07
N GLY A 132 -6.49 1.95 3.59
CA GLY A 132 -7.45 0.86 3.47
C GLY A 132 -6.96 -0.46 4.05
N GLY A 133 -6.03 -0.39 5.00
CA GLY A 133 -5.46 -1.51 5.74
C GLY A 133 -5.95 -1.56 7.18
N GLY A 134 -5.69 -2.68 7.85
CA GLY A 134 -6.05 -2.80 9.26
C GLY A 134 -6.00 -4.24 9.75
N ILE A 135 -6.44 -4.44 10.98
CA ILE A 135 -6.56 -5.77 11.59
C ILE A 135 -8.01 -6.22 11.64
N ASN A 136 -8.21 -7.54 11.65
CA ASN A 136 -9.55 -8.10 11.75
C ASN A 136 -10.20 -7.72 13.09
N THR A 137 -11.48 -7.34 13.02
CA THR A 137 -12.35 -7.12 14.17
C THR A 137 -13.66 -7.87 13.97
N PRO A 138 -14.30 -8.34 15.05
CA PRO A 138 -15.61 -9.03 14.94
C PRO A 138 -16.69 -8.19 14.26
N ASP A 139 -16.62 -6.87 14.44
CA ASP A 139 -17.65 -5.93 13.97
C ASP A 139 -17.34 -5.33 12.58
N ALA A 140 -16.21 -5.70 11.97
CA ALA A 140 -15.91 -5.20 10.64
C ALA A 140 -16.85 -5.81 9.60
N PRO A 141 -17.51 -4.99 8.77
CA PRO A 141 -18.38 -5.50 7.74
C PRO A 141 -17.60 -6.40 6.76
N VAL A 142 -18.29 -7.41 6.26
CA VAL A 142 -17.77 -8.29 5.20
C VAL A 142 -18.41 -7.85 3.90
N ARG A 143 -17.61 -7.73 2.86
CA ARG A 143 -18.11 -7.38 1.52
C ARG A 143 -19.22 -8.34 1.12
N PRO A 144 -20.40 -7.84 0.72
CA PRO A 144 -21.47 -8.69 0.18
C PRO A 144 -20.98 -9.51 -1.02
N ALA A 145 -21.35 -10.79 -1.08
CA ALA A 145 -20.87 -11.70 -2.11
C ALA A 145 -21.29 -11.30 -3.55
N ASN A 146 -22.38 -10.56 -3.67
CA ASN A 146 -22.90 -10.04 -4.93
C ASN A 146 -22.29 -8.69 -5.35
N LEU A 147 -21.42 -8.09 -4.54
CA LEU A 147 -20.76 -6.84 -4.85
C LEU A 147 -19.38 -7.11 -5.47
N GLU A 148 -19.18 -6.66 -6.71
CA GLU A 148 -17.88 -6.78 -7.37
C GLU A 148 -16.83 -5.91 -6.68
N LEU A 149 -15.57 -6.33 -6.73
CA LEU A 149 -14.48 -5.57 -6.12
C LEU A 149 -14.36 -4.17 -6.76
N ALA A 150 -14.48 -4.08 -8.07
CA ALA A 150 -14.39 -2.81 -8.80
C ALA A 150 -15.37 -1.75 -8.28
N ASP A 151 -16.57 -2.15 -7.88
CA ASP A 151 -17.61 -1.23 -7.37
C ASP A 151 -17.37 -0.78 -5.92
N THR A 152 -16.38 -1.36 -5.25
CA THR A 152 -16.01 -0.99 -3.88
C THR A 152 -14.84 -0.01 -3.81
N LEU A 153 -14.20 0.30 -4.95
CA LEU A 153 -12.93 1.00 -4.99
C LEU A 153 -13.10 2.51 -4.77
N SER A 154 -13.97 3.14 -5.55
CA SER A 154 -14.18 4.58 -5.52
C SER A 154 -15.62 4.92 -5.92
N ARG A 155 -16.11 6.08 -5.48
CA ARG A 155 -17.38 6.66 -5.92
C ARG A 155 -17.29 7.25 -7.34
N ASP A 156 -16.07 7.49 -7.87
CA ASP A 156 -15.88 7.83 -9.27
C ASP A 156 -16.05 6.56 -10.15
N PRO A 157 -17.10 6.48 -10.98
CA PRO A 157 -17.35 5.30 -11.81
C PRO A 157 -16.23 5.03 -12.83
N LYS A 158 -15.43 6.03 -13.18
CA LYS A 158 -14.29 5.87 -14.08
C LYS A 158 -13.20 4.97 -13.47
N VAL A 159 -13.08 4.97 -12.14
CA VAL A 159 -12.11 4.09 -11.44
C VAL A 159 -12.52 2.63 -11.61
N ALA A 160 -13.80 2.31 -11.40
CA ALA A 160 -14.31 0.95 -11.62
C ALA A 160 -14.21 0.52 -13.09
N GLU A 161 -14.52 1.42 -14.03
CA GLU A 161 -14.38 1.17 -15.46
C GLU A 161 -12.92 0.92 -15.86
N ALA A 162 -11.99 1.77 -15.41
CA ALA A 162 -10.56 1.60 -15.64
C ALA A 162 -10.05 0.28 -15.07
N TYR A 163 -10.46 -0.07 -13.84
CA TYR A 163 -10.10 -1.34 -13.20
C TYR A 163 -10.53 -2.56 -14.02
N ARG A 164 -11.78 -2.56 -14.54
CA ARG A 164 -12.30 -3.68 -15.35
C ARG A 164 -11.65 -3.80 -16.73
N ASN A 165 -11.16 -2.70 -17.28
CA ASN A 165 -10.58 -2.65 -18.64
C ASN A 165 -9.05 -2.74 -18.63
N ASP A 166 -8.42 -2.77 -17.47
CA ASP A 166 -6.95 -2.83 -17.35
C ASP A 166 -6.47 -4.29 -17.52
N PRO A 167 -5.65 -4.58 -18.56
CA PRO A 167 -5.15 -5.93 -18.81
C PRO A 167 -4.17 -6.44 -17.74
N LEU A 168 -3.63 -5.57 -16.91
CA LEU A 168 -2.73 -5.91 -15.80
C LEU A 168 -3.46 -6.24 -14.50
N VAL A 169 -4.74 -5.88 -14.41
CA VAL A 169 -5.61 -6.22 -13.29
C VAL A 169 -6.07 -7.68 -13.42
N TYR A 170 -6.07 -8.40 -12.31
CA TYR A 170 -6.55 -9.77 -12.29
C TYR A 170 -8.05 -9.83 -11.99
N LEU A 171 -8.83 -10.27 -12.96
CA LEU A 171 -10.29 -10.43 -12.86
C LEU A 171 -10.73 -11.91 -12.78
N GLY A 172 -9.78 -12.83 -12.66
CA GLY A 172 -10.06 -14.26 -12.58
C GLY A 172 -10.64 -14.71 -11.23
N PRO A 173 -10.94 -16.01 -11.10
CA PRO A 173 -11.43 -16.56 -9.85
C PRO A 173 -10.42 -16.35 -8.72
N PRO A 174 -10.88 -16.12 -7.47
CA PRO A 174 -9.97 -15.92 -6.35
C PRO A 174 -9.09 -17.17 -6.14
N PRO A 175 -7.77 -17.00 -6.01
CA PRO A 175 -6.86 -18.10 -5.70
C PRO A 175 -7.01 -18.53 -4.24
N ASP A 176 -6.21 -19.50 -3.83
CA ASP A 176 -5.99 -19.78 -2.41
C ASP A 176 -5.45 -18.53 -1.71
N ARG A 177 -6.11 -18.09 -0.66
CA ARG A 177 -5.78 -16.91 0.15
C ARG A 177 -5.37 -17.26 1.57
N SER A 178 -5.13 -18.54 1.85
CA SER A 178 -4.81 -19.06 3.19
C SER A 178 -3.63 -18.32 3.83
N ALA A 179 -2.57 -18.04 3.06
CA ALA A 179 -1.42 -17.28 3.54
C ALA A 179 -1.79 -15.86 4.01
N MET A 180 -2.62 -15.14 3.25
CA MET A 180 -3.07 -13.80 3.63
C MET A 180 -4.08 -13.82 4.80
N VAL A 181 -4.89 -14.87 4.89
CA VAL A 181 -5.78 -15.08 6.05
C VAL A 181 -4.94 -15.32 7.30
N ALA A 182 -3.95 -16.22 7.23
CA ALA A 182 -3.04 -16.50 8.34
C ALA A 182 -2.29 -15.23 8.83
N LEU A 183 -1.82 -14.38 7.88
CA LEU A 183 -1.26 -13.08 8.26
C LEU A 183 -2.26 -12.24 9.05
N ARG A 184 -3.46 -12.04 8.53
CA ARG A 184 -4.48 -11.20 9.16
C ARG A 184 -4.89 -11.69 10.55
N ASP A 185 -4.85 -13.00 10.78
CA ASP A 185 -5.21 -13.61 12.07
C ASP A 185 -4.11 -13.43 13.13
N ARG A 186 -2.85 -13.31 12.72
CA ARG A 186 -1.73 -13.06 13.63
C ARG A 186 -1.48 -11.57 13.93
N LEU A 187 -1.74 -10.67 12.96
CA LEU A 187 -1.47 -9.23 13.08
C LEU A 187 -2.01 -8.60 14.38
N PRO A 188 -3.24 -8.89 14.88
CA PRO A 188 -3.72 -8.29 16.13
C PRO A 188 -2.82 -8.51 17.34
N ARG A 189 -2.05 -9.59 17.35
CA ARG A 189 -1.11 -9.94 18.43
C ARG A 189 0.26 -9.32 18.23
N GLU A 190 0.64 -9.02 16.99
CA GLU A 190 1.99 -8.60 16.60
C GLU A 190 2.12 -7.08 16.48
N VAL A 191 1.08 -6.38 15.99
CA VAL A 191 1.12 -4.92 15.75
C VAL A 191 1.45 -4.07 17.00
N PRO A 192 1.25 -4.53 18.26
CA PRO A 192 1.77 -3.79 19.41
C PRO A 192 3.30 -3.64 19.43
N ALA A 193 4.06 -4.37 18.61
CA ALA A 193 5.51 -4.20 18.48
C ALA A 193 5.92 -3.02 17.58
N ILE A 194 4.99 -2.43 16.84
CA ILE A 194 5.25 -1.28 15.94
C ILE A 194 5.45 -0.01 16.80
N ARG A 195 6.56 0.68 16.56
CA ARG A 195 7.00 1.87 17.30
C ARG A 195 7.35 3.08 16.40
N LEU A 196 7.61 2.86 15.11
CA LEU A 196 7.92 3.95 14.18
C LEU A 196 6.72 4.88 14.01
N PRO A 197 6.91 6.14 13.54
CA PRO A 197 5.80 7.02 13.17
C PRO A 197 4.85 6.34 12.17
N ILE A 198 3.55 6.41 12.43
CA ILE A 198 2.55 5.74 11.60
C ILE A 198 1.33 6.60 11.33
N LEU A 199 0.96 6.68 10.04
CA LEU A 199 -0.30 7.25 9.58
C LEU A 199 -1.21 6.13 9.05
N VAL A 200 -2.40 6.02 9.64
CA VAL A 200 -3.44 5.09 9.19
C VAL A 200 -4.57 5.89 8.55
N MET A 201 -4.89 5.59 7.29
CA MET A 201 -5.88 6.30 6.50
C MET A 201 -6.92 5.33 5.93
N ALA A 202 -8.19 5.67 5.96
CA ALA A 202 -9.22 4.80 5.38
C ALA A 202 -10.51 5.53 5.01
N GLY A 203 -11.21 5.00 4.00
CA GLY A 203 -12.59 5.37 3.70
C GLY A 203 -13.56 4.77 4.72
N GLY A 204 -14.41 5.62 5.29
CA GLY A 204 -15.38 5.23 6.31
C GLY A 204 -16.58 4.47 5.76
N SER A 205 -16.94 4.73 4.49
CA SER A 205 -18.04 4.07 3.78
C SER A 205 -17.60 2.83 2.97
N SER A 206 -16.34 2.41 3.08
CA SER A 206 -15.85 1.23 2.37
C SER A 206 -16.61 -0.04 2.79
N PRO A 207 -17.25 -0.75 1.84
CA PRO A 207 -17.93 -2.00 2.12
C PRO A 207 -16.97 -3.16 2.45
N LEU A 208 -15.66 -2.92 2.37
CA LEU A 208 -14.62 -3.85 2.79
C LEU A 208 -14.32 -3.76 4.31
N GLY A 209 -14.96 -2.81 5.01
CA GLY A 209 -14.78 -2.65 6.45
C GLY A 209 -13.49 -1.93 6.84
N ASP A 210 -12.97 -1.05 5.99
CA ASP A 210 -11.69 -0.40 6.20
C ASP A 210 -11.68 0.51 7.43
N GLY A 211 -12.73 1.30 7.64
CA GLY A 211 -12.83 2.20 8.78
C GLY A 211 -12.65 1.50 10.14
N PRO A 212 -13.48 0.51 10.50
CA PRO A 212 -13.34 -0.26 11.74
C PRO A 212 -11.98 -0.97 11.86
N ARG A 213 -11.50 -1.60 10.78
CA ARG A 213 -10.22 -2.32 10.79
C ARG A 213 -9.02 -1.40 10.97
N SER A 214 -9.03 -0.24 10.32
CA SER A 214 -7.98 0.78 10.45
C SER A 214 -7.97 1.39 11.85
N ARG A 215 -9.14 1.65 12.44
CA ARG A 215 -9.25 2.13 13.82
C ARG A 215 -8.69 1.11 14.80
N ALA A 216 -9.04 -0.17 14.64
CA ALA A 216 -8.53 -1.23 15.51
C ALA A 216 -7.00 -1.37 15.43
N LEU A 217 -6.43 -1.25 14.23
CA LEU A 217 -4.96 -1.24 14.06
C LEU A 217 -4.34 -0.02 14.75
N TYR A 218 -4.89 1.18 14.53
CA TYR A 218 -4.43 2.40 15.17
C TYR A 218 -4.44 2.30 16.70
N GLU A 219 -5.48 1.70 17.28
CA GLU A 219 -5.59 1.51 18.72
C GLU A 219 -4.56 0.49 19.24
N ALA A 220 -4.30 -0.58 18.47
CA ALA A 220 -3.44 -1.68 18.87
C ALA A 220 -1.93 -1.35 18.76
N VAL A 221 -1.50 -0.52 17.78
CA VAL A 221 -0.08 -0.16 17.65
C VAL A 221 0.40 0.67 18.85
N SER A 222 1.62 0.42 19.30
CA SER A 222 2.20 1.13 20.45
C SER A 222 3.17 2.25 20.04
N SER A 223 3.11 2.70 18.78
CA SER A 223 3.86 3.88 18.36
C SER A 223 3.48 5.09 19.21
N PRO A 224 4.46 5.86 19.75
CA PRO A 224 4.19 7.12 20.43
C PRO A 224 3.73 8.22 19.46
N ASP A 225 4.01 8.05 18.17
CA ASP A 225 3.67 8.95 17.09
C ASP A 225 2.76 8.22 16.09
N LYS A 226 1.46 8.30 16.32
CA LYS A 226 0.45 7.65 15.50
C LYS A 226 -0.70 8.58 15.17
N THR A 227 -1.11 8.59 13.93
CA THR A 227 -2.21 9.40 13.41
C THR A 227 -3.25 8.52 12.72
N LEU A 228 -4.53 8.79 12.94
CA LEU A 228 -5.64 8.18 12.23
C LEU A 228 -6.41 9.24 11.44
N ARG A 229 -6.64 8.97 10.15
CA ARG A 229 -7.48 9.76 9.26
C ARG A 229 -8.57 8.88 8.67
N LEU A 230 -9.81 9.09 9.09
CA LEU A 230 -10.98 8.43 8.52
C LEU A 230 -11.77 9.46 7.71
N TYR A 231 -12.09 9.10 6.47
CA TYR A 231 -12.87 9.90 5.54
C TYR A 231 -14.28 9.29 5.45
N PRO A 232 -15.28 9.84 6.16
CA PRO A 232 -16.57 9.19 6.40
C PRO A 232 -17.26 8.70 5.13
N ASP A 233 -17.19 9.48 4.04
CA ASP A 233 -17.94 9.24 2.81
C ASP A 233 -17.15 8.47 1.73
N LEU A 234 -15.83 8.26 1.92
CA LEU A 234 -14.99 7.64 0.91
C LEU A 234 -15.06 6.11 0.97
N LEU A 235 -14.81 5.48 -0.19
CA LEU A 235 -14.70 4.05 -0.34
C LEU A 235 -13.25 3.56 -0.13
N HIS A 236 -12.87 2.45 -0.77
CA HIS A 236 -11.63 1.74 -0.49
C HIS A 236 -10.37 2.46 -0.98
N GLU A 237 -10.37 2.91 -2.24
CA GLU A 237 -9.22 3.58 -2.86
C GLU A 237 -9.26 5.11 -2.63
N ILE A 238 -8.98 5.54 -1.41
CA ILE A 238 -9.06 6.95 -1.02
C ILE A 238 -8.17 7.87 -1.87
N PHE A 239 -7.10 7.34 -2.49
CA PHE A 239 -6.23 8.07 -3.42
C PHE A 239 -6.84 8.21 -4.83
N ASN A 240 -7.94 7.53 -5.11
CA ASN A 240 -8.66 7.56 -6.39
C ASN A 240 -10.11 8.06 -6.24
N GLU A 241 -10.48 8.53 -5.07
CA GLU A 241 -11.78 9.18 -4.83
C GLU A 241 -11.81 10.59 -5.43
N PRO A 242 -12.99 11.17 -5.71
CA PRO A 242 -13.09 12.56 -6.14
C PRO A 242 -12.38 13.55 -5.22
N GLU A 243 -12.36 13.30 -3.92
CA GLU A 243 -11.69 14.10 -2.90
C GLU A 243 -10.23 13.74 -2.68
N HIS A 244 -9.60 12.93 -3.54
CA HIS A 244 -8.18 12.58 -3.43
C HIS A 244 -7.24 13.80 -3.24
N PRO A 245 -7.51 15.01 -3.77
CA PRO A 245 -6.62 16.12 -3.50
C PRO A 245 -6.53 16.49 -2.02
N GLN A 246 -7.64 16.39 -1.27
CA GLN A 246 -7.63 16.60 0.19
C GLN A 246 -6.92 15.44 0.92
N VAL A 247 -7.17 14.20 0.49
CA VAL A 247 -6.52 13.01 1.07
C VAL A 247 -5.00 13.11 0.91
N LEU A 248 -4.54 13.50 -0.28
CA LEU A 248 -3.11 13.65 -0.57
C LEU A 248 -2.50 14.86 0.16
N ALA A 249 -3.26 15.95 0.38
CA ALA A 249 -2.82 17.08 1.18
C ALA A 249 -2.64 16.69 2.67
N ASP A 250 -3.55 15.89 3.23
CA ASP A 250 -3.42 15.37 4.60
C ASP A 250 -2.18 14.45 4.74
N LEU A 251 -1.93 13.62 3.73
CA LEU A 251 -0.72 12.78 3.67
C LEU A 251 0.54 13.64 3.58
N ASP A 252 0.58 14.66 2.71
CA ASP A 252 1.72 15.57 2.55
C ASP A 252 2.01 16.36 3.84
N ALA A 253 0.97 16.83 4.52
CA ALA A 253 1.11 17.49 5.82
C ALA A 253 1.77 16.56 6.86
N TRP A 254 1.35 15.29 6.92
CA TRP A 254 1.96 14.31 7.80
C TRP A 254 3.40 14.01 7.42
N LEU A 255 3.68 13.72 6.13
CA LEU A 255 5.03 13.47 5.64
C LEU A 255 5.97 14.66 5.94
N THR A 256 5.50 15.89 5.69
CA THR A 256 6.29 17.11 5.93
C THR A 256 6.67 17.29 7.41
N ALA A 257 5.83 16.86 8.33
CA ALA A 257 6.11 16.91 9.76
C ALA A 257 7.15 15.86 10.21
N HIS A 258 7.49 14.89 9.34
CA HIS A 258 8.41 13.78 9.62
C HIS A 258 9.66 13.79 8.71
N LEU A 259 9.96 14.94 8.06
CA LEU A 259 11.16 15.12 7.22
C LEU A 259 12.39 15.49 8.03
#